data_759674d13fe3109f4711a35345193d65
#
_entry.id   759674d13fe3109f4711a35345193d65
#
_cell.length_a   1.000
_cell.length_b   1.000
_cell.length_c   1.000
_cell.angle_alpha   90.00
_cell.angle_beta   90.00
_cell.angle_gamma   90.00
#
_symmetry.space_group_name_H-M   'P 1'
#
loop_
_entity.id
_entity.type
_entity.pdbx_description
1 polymer ?
#
loop_
_entity_poly.entity_id
_entity_poly.type
_entity_poly.pdbx_seq_one_letter_code
_entity_poly.pdbx_strand_id
1 'polypeptide(L)'
;NILGASLLAMRRAAAGLLAELRARGLEPPAAAYVDGNRDPGLGLETACVVGGDALVPAIMAASILAKVARDRAMERFDWLYPGYGYAAHKGY
;
A
#
# COMPACT_ATOMS: atom_id res chain seq x y z
N ASN A 1 -8.01 13.02 -9.51
CA ASN A 1 -7.25 12.30 -10.51
C ASN A 1 -6.61 11.05 -9.90
N ILE A 2 -6.23 10.11 -10.74
CA ILE A 2 -5.72 8.80 -10.29
C ILE A 2 -4.41 8.93 -9.50
N LEU A 3 -3.50 9.77 -9.98
CA LEU A 3 -2.22 9.99 -9.31
C LEU A 3 -2.42 10.62 -7.93
N GLY A 4 -3.26 11.66 -7.84
CA GLY A 4 -3.55 12.30 -6.56
C GLY A 4 -4.20 11.35 -5.57
N ALA A 5 -5.11 10.50 -6.03
CA ALA A 5 -5.76 9.50 -5.20
C ALA A 5 -4.76 8.46 -4.68
N SER A 6 -3.83 8.01 -5.52
CA SER A 6 -2.78 7.06 -5.13
C SER A 6 -1.85 7.65 -4.08
N LEU A 7 -1.41 8.89 -4.26
CA LEU A 7 -0.54 9.57 -3.30
C LEU A 7 -1.25 9.78 -1.96
N LEU A 8 -2.53 10.15 -1.99
CA LEU A 8 -3.33 10.29 -0.77
C LEU A 8 -3.49 8.95 -0.05
N ALA A 9 -3.74 7.88 -0.79
CA ALA A 9 -3.86 6.54 -0.21
C ALA A 9 -2.55 6.11 0.47
N MET A 10 -1.41 6.40 -0.13
CA MET A 10 -0.10 6.14 0.46
C MET A 10 0.09 6.90 1.76
N ARG A 11 -0.25 8.19 1.79
CA ARG A 11 -0.15 9.00 3.01
C ARG A 11 -1.04 8.46 4.13
N ARG A 12 -2.26 8.07 3.81
CA ARG A 12 -3.19 7.50 4.79
C ARG A 12 -2.71 6.16 5.31
N ALA A 13 -2.18 5.31 4.45
CA ALA A 13 -1.62 4.02 4.84
C ALA A 13 -0.43 4.18 5.77
N ALA A 14 0.47 5.11 5.45
CA ALA A 14 1.63 5.41 6.29
C ALA A 14 1.21 5.97 7.65
N ALA A 15 0.25 6.90 7.68
CA ALA A 15 -0.26 7.46 8.93
C ALA A 15 -0.89 6.39 9.83
N GLY A 16 -1.66 5.48 9.24
CA GLY A 16 -2.26 4.37 9.96
C GLY A 16 -1.22 3.41 10.52
N LEU A 17 -0.20 3.08 9.75
CA LEU A 17 0.90 2.23 10.20
C LEU A 17 1.67 2.87 11.36
N LEU A 18 2.03 4.15 11.22
CA LEU A 18 2.77 4.86 12.27
C LEU A 18 1.95 4.95 13.57
N ALA A 19 0.65 5.19 13.47
CA ALA A 19 -0.24 5.20 14.63
C ALA A 19 -0.30 3.84 15.31
N GLU A 20 -0.39 2.76 14.53
CA GLU A 20 -0.43 1.39 15.04
C GLU A 20 0.89 1.02 15.73
N LEU A 21 2.02 1.37 15.13
CA LEU A 21 3.33 1.12 15.74
C LEU A 21 3.46 1.86 17.09
N ARG A 22 3.02 3.12 17.12
CA ARG A 22 3.03 3.92 18.36
C ARG A 22 2.14 3.28 19.45
N ALA A 23 0.95 2.83 19.06
CA ALA A 23 0.02 2.18 20.00
C ALA A 23 0.60 0.90 20.59
N ARG A 24 1.46 0.21 19.84
CA ARG A 24 2.14 -1.00 20.31
C ARG A 24 3.47 -0.74 20.99
N GLY A 25 3.86 0.51 21.17
CA GLY A 25 5.14 0.88 21.77
C GLY A 25 6.34 0.51 20.91
N LEU A 26 6.16 0.38 19.61
CA LEU A 26 7.22 0.04 18.67
C LEU A 26 7.83 1.29 18.06
N GLU A 27 9.11 1.21 17.71
CA GLU A 27 9.82 2.29 17.06
C GLU A 27 9.28 2.54 15.66
N PRO A 28 9.17 3.81 15.22
CA PRO A 28 8.82 4.09 13.84
C PRO A 28 9.97 3.70 12.89
N PRO A 29 9.67 3.38 11.63
CA PRO A 29 10.73 3.15 10.65
C PRO A 29 11.54 4.42 10.41
N ALA A 30 12.85 4.25 10.13
CA ALA A 30 13.75 5.37 9.86
C ALA A 30 13.51 5.99 8.49
N ALA A 31 13.02 5.21 7.52
CA ALA A 31 12.85 5.66 6.15
C ALA A 31 11.77 4.82 5.45
N ALA A 32 11.31 5.32 4.31
CA ALA A 32 10.39 4.63 3.43
C ALA A 32 10.97 4.50 2.02
N TYR A 33 10.69 3.39 1.36
CA TYR A 33 10.96 3.19 -0.05
C TYR A 33 9.64 3.17 -0.81
N VAL A 34 9.53 3.98 -1.84
CA VAL A 34 8.32 4.09 -2.65
C VAL A 34 8.63 3.68 -4.08
N ASP A 35 7.81 2.79 -4.64
CA ASP A 35 7.89 2.45 -6.05
C ASP A 35 7.39 3.62 -6.88
N GLY A 36 8.22 4.10 -7.79
CA GLY A 36 7.89 5.21 -8.68
C GLY A 36 8.81 6.41 -8.51
N ASN A 37 8.39 7.55 -9.05
CA ASN A 37 9.19 8.76 -9.09
C ASN A 37 8.54 9.94 -8.34
N ARG A 38 7.51 9.69 -7.56
CA ARG A 38 6.77 10.72 -6.82
C ARG A 38 6.81 10.45 -5.33
N ASP A 39 7.31 11.41 -4.58
CA ASP A 39 7.27 11.38 -3.12
C ASP A 39 5.85 11.75 -2.64
N PRO A 40 5.14 10.84 -1.97
CA PRO A 40 3.79 11.12 -1.50
C PRO A 40 3.72 12.01 -0.25
N GLY A 41 4.85 12.31 0.39
CA GLY A 41 4.87 13.10 1.62
C GLY A 41 4.43 12.29 2.84
N LEU A 42 5.20 11.24 3.17
CA LEU A 42 4.83 10.30 4.24
C LEU A 42 5.20 10.77 5.65
N GLY A 43 5.90 11.89 5.77
CA GLY A 43 6.43 12.34 7.06
C GLY A 43 7.67 11.58 7.49
N LEU A 44 8.26 10.80 6.61
CA LEU A 44 9.50 10.04 6.79
C LEU A 44 10.47 10.39 5.67
N GLU A 45 11.75 10.16 5.92
CA GLU A 45 12.74 10.18 4.85
C GLU A 45 12.34 9.14 3.80
N THR A 46 12.22 9.55 2.54
CA THR A 46 11.67 8.70 1.49
C THR A 46 12.60 8.63 0.30
N ALA A 47 12.86 7.43 -0.17
CA ALA A 47 13.56 7.18 -1.42
C ALA A 47 12.57 6.64 -2.45
N CYS A 48 12.45 7.34 -3.58
CA CYS A 48 11.60 6.91 -4.69
C CYS A 48 12.45 6.13 -5.69
N VAL A 49 12.03 4.92 -6.01
CA VAL A 49 12.77 4.01 -6.90
C VAL A 49 11.87 3.57 -8.04
N VAL A 50 12.16 3.99 -9.26
CA VAL A 50 11.44 3.52 -10.45
C VAL A 50 11.72 2.02 -10.63
N GLY A 51 10.66 1.24 -10.78
CA GLY A 51 10.79 -0.22 -10.83
C GLY A 51 11.17 -0.84 -9.49
N GLY A 52 10.87 -0.16 -8.39
CA GLY A 52 11.27 -0.57 -7.03
C GLY A 52 10.73 -1.93 -6.62
N ASP A 53 9.58 -2.34 -7.13
CA ASP A 53 9.00 -3.65 -6.86
C ASP A 53 9.90 -4.80 -7.35
N ALA A 54 10.74 -4.56 -8.35
CA ALA A 54 11.70 -5.53 -8.86
C ALA A 54 13.10 -5.35 -8.25
N LEU A 55 13.42 -4.18 -7.69
CA LEU A 55 14.77 -3.82 -7.26
C LEU A 55 14.95 -3.80 -5.74
N VAL A 56 13.89 -3.50 -4.99
CA VAL A 56 13.96 -3.33 -3.53
C VAL A 56 13.14 -4.43 -2.85
N PRO A 57 13.79 -5.34 -2.10
CA PRO A 57 13.07 -6.45 -1.46
C PRO A 57 11.90 -6.02 -0.56
N ALA A 58 12.04 -4.91 0.16
CA ALA A 58 10.96 -4.39 1.01
C ALA A 58 9.74 -3.97 0.18
N ILE A 59 9.96 -3.34 -0.99
CA ILE A 59 8.87 -2.96 -1.91
C ILE A 59 8.23 -4.21 -2.51
N MET A 60 9.04 -5.19 -2.90
CA MET A 60 8.55 -6.46 -3.43
C MET A 60 7.63 -7.15 -2.42
N ALA A 61 8.06 -7.26 -1.17
CA ALA A 61 7.25 -7.85 -0.10
C ALA A 61 5.96 -7.07 0.13
N ALA A 62 6.02 -5.75 0.19
CA ALA A 62 4.84 -4.90 0.37
C ALA A 62 3.85 -5.06 -0.79
N SER A 63 4.36 -5.17 -2.02
CA SER A 63 3.55 -5.37 -3.22
C SER A 63 2.77 -6.69 -3.15
N ILE A 64 3.43 -7.77 -2.73
CA ILE A 64 2.79 -9.07 -2.58
C ILE A 64 1.71 -9.02 -1.50
N LEU A 65 2.01 -8.43 -0.35
CA LEU A 65 1.03 -8.29 0.74
C LEU A 65 -0.17 -7.44 0.31
N ALA A 66 0.06 -6.37 -0.42
CA ALA A 66 -1.01 -5.52 -0.92
C ALA A 66 -1.93 -6.26 -1.89
N LYS A 67 -1.37 -7.07 -2.78
CA LYS A 67 -2.15 -7.89 -3.71
C LYS A 67 -3.00 -8.93 -2.98
N VAL A 68 -2.41 -9.61 -2.00
CA VAL A 68 -3.14 -10.61 -1.19
C VAL A 68 -4.28 -9.93 -0.42
N ALA A 69 -4.02 -8.77 0.21
CA ALA A 69 -5.05 -8.03 0.94
C ALA A 69 -6.17 -7.57 0.01
N ARG A 70 -5.84 -7.11 -1.19
CA ARG A 70 -6.83 -6.70 -2.18
C ARG A 70 -7.68 -7.89 -2.64
N ASP A 71 -7.04 -9.02 -2.94
CA ASP A 71 -7.77 -10.21 -3.38
C ASP A 71 -8.77 -10.68 -2.30
N ARG A 72 -8.35 -10.66 -1.03
CA ARG A 72 -9.24 -11.02 0.08
C ARG A 72 -10.40 -10.03 0.22
N ALA A 73 -10.14 -8.74 0.05
CA ALA A 73 -11.19 -7.72 0.08
C ALA A 73 -12.20 -7.92 -1.05
N MET A 74 -11.72 -8.24 -2.27
CA MET A 74 -12.59 -8.49 -3.42
C MET A 74 -13.44 -9.75 -3.23
N GLU A 75 -12.86 -10.81 -2.67
CA GLU A 75 -13.60 -12.03 -2.34
C GLU A 75 -14.70 -11.73 -1.33
N ARG A 76 -14.41 -10.92 -0.30
CA ARG A 76 -15.38 -10.51 0.71
C ARG A 76 -16.51 -9.69 0.10
N PHE A 77 -16.21 -8.76 -0.80
CA PHE A 77 -17.22 -7.99 -1.51
C PHE A 77 -18.07 -8.88 -2.41
N ASP A 78 -17.46 -9.86 -3.08
CA ASP A 78 -18.18 -10.81 -3.91
C ASP A 78 -19.18 -11.65 -3.08
N TRP A 79 -18.77 -12.04 -1.88
CA TRP A 79 -19.65 -12.74 -0.95
C TRP A 79 -20.81 -11.88 -0.45
N LEU A 80 -20.52 -10.58 -0.12
CA LEU A 80 -21.52 -9.64 0.39
C LEU A 80 -22.46 -9.13 -0.72
N TYR A 81 -21.96 -9.00 -1.94
CA TYR A 81 -22.66 -8.44 -3.08
C TYR A 81 -22.49 -9.35 -4.30
N PRO A 82 -23.07 -10.56 -4.28
CA PRO A 82 -22.91 -11.51 -5.39
C PRO A 82 -23.47 -10.95 -6.70
N GLY A 83 -22.85 -11.30 -7.80
CA GLY A 83 -23.28 -10.87 -9.13
C GLY A 83 -22.49 -9.70 -9.70
N TYR A 84 -21.67 -9.03 -8.91
CA TYR A 84 -20.82 -7.93 -9.39
C TYR A 84 -19.42 -8.38 -9.85
N GLY A 85 -19.04 -9.63 -9.56
CA GLY A 85 -17.79 -10.19 -10.01
C GLY A 85 -16.55 -9.59 -9.35
N TYR A 86 -16.65 -9.15 -8.11
CA TYR A 86 -15.52 -8.52 -7.39
C TYR A 86 -14.28 -9.42 -7.29
N ALA A 87 -14.47 -10.72 -7.10
CA ALA A 87 -13.35 -11.65 -6.99
C ALA A 87 -12.58 -11.81 -8.30
N ALA A 88 -13.19 -11.48 -9.44
CA ALA A 88 -12.54 -11.50 -10.75
C ALA A 88 -11.77 -10.21 -11.05
N HIS A 89 -12.06 -9.12 -10.33
CA HIS A 89 -11.43 -7.82 -10.53
C HIS A 89 -10.27 -7.64 -9.55
N LYS A 90 -9.11 -8.13 -9.91
CA LYS A 90 -7.95 -8.09 -9.01
C LYS A 90 -7.20 -6.75 -9.04
N GLY A 91 -7.44 -5.92 -10.05
CA GLY A 91 -6.87 -4.57 -10.11
C GLY A 91 -5.40 -4.50 -10.54
N TYR A 92 -4.89 -5.57 -11.09
CA TYR A 92 -3.51 -5.62 -11.57
C TYR A 92 -3.33 -6.56 -12.74
#